data_d1da9dda8e059b0cac9572aa31c11702
#
_entry.id   d1da9dda8e059b0cac9572aa31c11702
#
_cell.length_a   1.000
_cell.length_b   1.000
_cell.length_c   1.000
_cell.angle_alpha   90.00
_cell.angle_beta   90.00
_cell.angle_gamma   90.00
#
_symmetry.space_group_name_H-M   'P 1'
#
loop_
_entity.id
_entity.type
_entity.pdbx_description
1 polymer ?
#
loop_
_entity_poly.entity_id
_entity_poly.type
_entity_poly.pdbx_seq_one_letter_code
_entity_poly.pdbx_strand_id
1 'polypeptide(L)'
;MFEQKNIFFLFLFIFFSTSIFSQIITIDSHIDIPFDYMENPKHDPGKYTNMQVDLIKMKEGGLDSGFFVVYVPQGPLNDKGFTEAKTLAKKKFFAISKMTDTYPNQITLALKPDDIIQAKKNNILSAAIGIENGYVIGEDISLLDYYYSLGARYMTLTHIGHNQIADSSMPSKRLKDKEELHGGISEFGRKAIKRMNKLGMMIDISHISDKASLEAIKLSSAPVIASHSCVKSLADHPRNISDELLFALKENGGVIQITAFANYVEVNNDRFFAIINLGNEVASLYGDKNFNPSLHSDKKEYLEGIDKINTEYPMPD
;
A
#
# COMPACT_ATOMS: atom_id res chain seq x y z
N MET A 1 -50.20 71.33 7.31
CA MET A 1 -48.85 71.12 7.78
C MET A 1 -48.74 69.60 8.08
N PHE A 2 -48.32 68.86 7.03
CA PHE A 2 -48.20 67.36 7.15
C PHE A 2 -46.73 66.97 7.41
N GLU A 3 -46.44 66.39 8.54
CA GLU A 3 -45.15 65.84 8.83
C GLU A 3 -45.00 64.52 8.08
N GLN A 4 -44.02 64.46 7.19
CA GLN A 4 -43.56 63.18 6.57
C GLN A 4 -42.62 62.47 7.54
N LYS A 5 -43.05 61.31 8.07
CA LYS A 5 -42.21 60.38 8.80
C LYS A 5 -41.44 59.51 7.79
N ASN A 6 -40.17 59.77 7.66
CA ASN A 6 -39.24 58.90 6.91
C ASN A 6 -39.01 57.59 7.68
N ILE A 7 -39.57 56.50 7.17
CA ILE A 7 -39.28 55.15 7.68
C ILE A 7 -38.06 54.65 6.92
N PHE A 8 -36.92 54.58 7.64
CA PHE A 8 -35.69 53.96 7.16
C PHE A 8 -35.81 52.43 7.30
N PHE A 9 -36.00 51.71 6.19
CA PHE A 9 -35.92 50.27 6.17
C PHE A 9 -34.43 49.85 6.14
N LEU A 10 -33.91 49.37 7.26
CA LEU A 10 -32.58 48.78 7.38
C LEU A 10 -32.66 47.34 6.83
N PHE A 11 -32.23 47.13 5.59
CA PHE A 11 -32.05 45.78 5.05
C PHE A 11 -30.76 45.15 5.65
N LEU A 12 -30.92 44.27 6.63
CA LEU A 12 -29.83 43.45 7.18
C LEU A 12 -29.53 42.34 6.18
N PHE A 13 -28.53 42.53 5.30
CA PHE A 13 -27.97 41.46 4.48
C PHE A 13 -27.15 40.55 5.37
N ILE A 14 -27.75 39.42 5.81
CA ILE A 14 -27.03 38.31 6.43
C ILE A 14 -26.29 37.58 5.29
N PHE A 15 -25.04 37.93 5.10
CA PHE A 15 -24.14 37.11 4.28
C PHE A 15 -23.90 35.79 5.02
N PHE A 16 -24.64 34.75 4.65
CA PHE A 16 -24.18 33.37 4.91
C PHE A 16 -22.97 33.13 4.01
N SER A 17 -21.78 33.41 4.51
CA SER A 17 -20.57 32.88 3.91
C SER A 17 -20.61 31.35 4.15
N THR A 18 -21.17 30.63 3.20
CA THR A 18 -20.89 29.20 3.08
C THR A 18 -19.43 29.11 2.71
N SER A 19 -18.56 28.93 3.71
CA SER A 19 -17.18 28.53 3.48
C SER A 19 -17.25 27.21 2.73
N ILE A 20 -17.11 27.27 1.39
CA ILE A 20 -16.84 26.09 0.58
C ILE A 20 -15.38 25.72 0.91
N PHE A 21 -15.17 25.13 2.09
CA PHE A 21 -13.96 24.38 2.34
C PHE A 21 -14.07 23.17 1.41
N SER A 22 -13.32 23.21 0.31
CA SER A 22 -12.96 21.98 -0.39
C SER A 22 -12.38 21.06 0.67
N GLN A 23 -13.12 20.03 1.06
CA GLN A 23 -12.63 19.08 2.05
C GLN A 23 -11.51 18.31 1.38
N ILE A 24 -10.28 18.61 1.76
CA ILE A 24 -9.12 17.80 1.38
C ILE A 24 -9.36 16.39 1.97
N ILE A 25 -9.24 15.38 1.11
CA ILE A 25 -9.25 13.97 1.51
C ILE A 25 -7.83 13.47 1.45
N THR A 26 -7.34 12.96 2.56
CA THR A 26 -6.01 12.36 2.66
C THR A 26 -6.11 10.85 2.47
N ILE A 27 -5.26 10.30 1.61
CA ILE A 27 -5.27 8.87 1.27
C ILE A 27 -3.84 8.33 1.30
N ASP A 28 -3.62 7.25 2.07
CA ASP A 28 -2.42 6.43 1.98
C ASP A 28 -2.69 5.26 1.03
N SER A 29 -1.86 5.09 0.02
CA SER A 29 -2.05 4.03 -0.98
C SER A 29 -1.47 2.68 -0.59
N HIS A 30 -0.77 2.57 0.56
CA HIS A 30 -0.13 1.31 0.93
C HIS A 30 0.08 1.17 2.43
N ILE A 31 -0.88 0.54 3.10
CA ILE A 31 -0.83 0.25 4.54
C ILE A 31 -0.67 -1.25 4.73
N ASP A 32 0.52 -1.68 5.15
CA ASP A 32 0.77 -3.06 5.52
C ASP A 32 0.01 -3.46 6.79
N ILE A 33 -0.57 -4.65 6.75
CA ILE A 33 -1.20 -5.26 7.93
C ILE A 33 -0.47 -6.55 8.33
N PRO A 34 -0.31 -6.85 9.62
CA PRO A 34 0.24 -8.11 10.10
C PRO A 34 -0.55 -9.34 9.63
N PHE A 35 0.06 -10.52 9.62
CA PHE A 35 -0.61 -11.77 9.24
C PHE A 35 -1.68 -12.20 10.25
N ASP A 36 -1.59 -11.76 11.49
CA ASP A 36 -2.53 -12.01 12.58
C ASP A 36 -3.40 -10.76 12.92
N TYR A 37 -3.54 -9.84 11.92
CA TYR A 37 -4.41 -8.67 12.01
C TYR A 37 -5.83 -9.07 12.38
N MET A 38 -6.46 -8.38 13.36
CA MET A 38 -7.78 -8.72 13.90
C MET A 38 -7.89 -10.08 14.62
N GLU A 39 -6.81 -10.83 14.75
CA GLU A 39 -6.74 -12.09 15.51
C GLU A 39 -5.95 -11.90 16.81
N ASN A 40 -4.82 -11.24 16.75
CA ASN A 40 -3.99 -10.88 17.88
C ASN A 40 -4.49 -9.58 18.51
N PRO A 41 -4.77 -9.54 19.82
CA PRO A 41 -5.20 -8.31 20.50
C PRO A 41 -4.21 -7.14 20.38
N LYS A 42 -2.92 -7.40 20.14
CA LYS A 42 -1.90 -6.37 19.87
C LYS A 42 -2.01 -5.78 18.47
N HIS A 43 -2.69 -6.46 17.55
CA HIS A 43 -2.89 -6.08 16.15
C HIS A 43 -4.38 -5.82 15.85
N ASP A 44 -5.13 -5.43 16.88
CA ASP A 44 -6.50 -4.96 16.78
C ASP A 44 -6.50 -3.43 16.52
N PRO A 45 -6.81 -2.99 15.28
CA PRO A 45 -6.70 -1.58 14.91
C PRO A 45 -7.70 -0.65 15.59
N GLY A 46 -8.74 -1.19 16.22
CA GLY A 46 -9.69 -0.39 17.03
C GLY A 46 -9.10 0.09 18.36
N LYS A 47 -7.87 -0.32 18.67
CA LYS A 47 -7.10 0.09 19.85
C LYS A 47 -5.85 0.85 19.45
N TYR A 48 -5.30 1.62 20.40
CA TYR A 48 -3.97 2.21 20.22
C TYR A 48 -2.92 1.09 20.29
N THR A 49 -2.21 0.87 19.19
CA THR A 49 -1.29 -0.26 19.02
C THR A 49 0.16 0.21 18.78
N ASN A 50 1.10 -0.75 18.75
CA ASN A 50 2.45 -0.49 18.26
C ASN A 50 2.60 -0.58 16.73
N MET A 51 1.50 -0.91 15.99
CA MET A 51 1.52 -0.82 14.53
C MET A 51 1.68 0.64 14.10
N GLN A 52 2.24 0.88 12.91
CA GLN A 52 2.37 2.23 12.37
C GLN A 52 1.00 2.89 12.13
N VAL A 53 0.01 2.10 11.73
CA VAL A 53 -1.35 2.56 11.45
C VAL A 53 -2.36 1.76 12.28
N ASP A 54 -3.23 2.46 12.99
CA ASP A 54 -4.47 1.97 13.59
C ASP A 54 -5.54 3.06 13.46
N LEU A 55 -6.81 2.75 13.76
CA LEU A 55 -7.92 3.68 13.53
C LEU A 55 -7.82 4.96 14.37
N ILE A 56 -7.18 4.88 15.53
CA ILE A 56 -6.97 6.04 16.42
C ILE A 56 -5.92 6.95 15.79
N LYS A 57 -4.77 6.40 15.39
CA LYS A 57 -3.68 7.16 14.74
C LYS A 57 -4.11 7.76 13.40
N MET A 58 -4.92 7.02 12.59
CA MET A 58 -5.48 7.58 11.36
C MET A 58 -6.29 8.84 11.66
N LYS A 59 -7.14 8.79 12.68
CA LYS A 59 -7.99 9.91 13.09
C LYS A 59 -7.17 11.09 13.64
N GLU A 60 -6.22 10.81 14.52
CA GLU A 60 -5.33 11.81 15.13
C GLU A 60 -4.41 12.46 14.09
N GLY A 61 -3.88 11.68 13.14
CA GLY A 61 -3.02 12.14 12.05
C GLY A 61 -3.77 12.76 10.87
N GLY A 62 -5.11 12.76 10.89
CA GLY A 62 -5.91 13.31 9.80
C GLY A 62 -5.89 12.49 8.51
N LEU A 63 -5.60 11.18 8.58
CA LEU A 63 -5.67 10.26 7.45
C LEU A 63 -7.11 9.77 7.30
N ASP A 64 -7.76 10.11 6.18
CA ASP A 64 -9.17 9.81 5.95
C ASP A 64 -9.42 8.42 5.35
N SER A 65 -8.49 7.97 4.53
CA SER A 65 -8.59 6.69 3.80
C SER A 65 -7.24 6.04 3.66
N GLY A 66 -7.24 4.70 3.56
CA GLY A 66 -6.03 3.97 3.23
C GLY A 66 -6.32 2.69 2.45
N PHE A 67 -5.35 2.30 1.63
CA PHE A 67 -5.36 0.97 1.02
C PHE A 67 -4.71 -0.02 1.97
N PHE A 68 -5.50 -0.82 2.64
CA PHE A 68 -5.04 -1.93 3.46
C PHE A 68 -4.59 -3.08 2.57
N VAL A 69 -3.38 -3.57 2.79
CA VAL A 69 -2.68 -4.39 1.80
C VAL A 69 -2.78 -5.87 2.10
N VAL A 70 -3.25 -6.60 1.09
CA VAL A 70 -3.18 -8.06 1.04
C VAL A 70 -1.83 -8.46 0.44
N TYR A 71 -0.78 -8.35 1.26
CA TYR A 71 0.56 -8.79 0.92
C TYR A 71 0.70 -10.31 1.07
N VAL A 72 1.36 -10.95 0.09
CA VAL A 72 1.85 -12.32 0.21
C VAL A 72 3.33 -12.40 -0.19
N PRO A 73 4.17 -13.12 0.57
CA PRO A 73 5.56 -13.29 0.21
C PRO A 73 5.70 -14.12 -1.07
N GLN A 74 6.72 -13.80 -1.87
CA GLN A 74 7.04 -14.58 -3.06
C GLN A 74 7.54 -15.98 -2.65
N GLY A 75 6.90 -17.00 -3.21
CA GLY A 75 7.25 -18.41 -3.08
C GLY A 75 7.69 -19.02 -4.43
N PRO A 76 7.95 -20.34 -4.45
CA PRO A 76 8.24 -21.08 -5.69
C PRO A 76 7.05 -21.02 -6.67
N LEU A 77 7.33 -20.91 -7.98
CA LEU A 77 6.33 -20.91 -9.04
C LEU A 77 5.83 -22.33 -9.32
N ASN A 78 5.02 -22.86 -8.40
CA ASN A 78 4.39 -24.17 -8.51
C ASN A 78 3.08 -24.20 -7.71
N ASP A 79 2.29 -25.26 -7.90
CA ASP A 79 0.96 -25.43 -7.29
C ASP A 79 0.96 -25.30 -5.77
N LYS A 80 1.99 -25.81 -5.08
CA LYS A 80 2.10 -25.71 -3.63
C LYS A 80 2.27 -24.25 -3.21
N GLY A 81 3.21 -23.54 -3.82
CA GLY A 81 3.47 -22.13 -3.52
C GLY A 81 2.26 -21.24 -3.84
N PHE A 82 1.61 -21.45 -4.97
CA PHE A 82 0.39 -20.73 -5.34
C PHE A 82 -0.77 -21.02 -4.36
N THR A 83 -0.90 -22.26 -3.88
CA THR A 83 -1.94 -22.62 -2.90
C THR A 83 -1.69 -21.95 -1.55
N GLU A 84 -0.45 -21.91 -1.09
CA GLU A 84 -0.06 -21.21 0.13
C GLU A 84 -0.34 -19.70 0.02
N ALA A 85 0.03 -19.08 -1.10
CA ALA A 85 -0.24 -17.66 -1.36
C ALA A 85 -1.74 -17.33 -1.35
N LYS A 86 -2.56 -18.14 -2.02
CA LYS A 86 -4.04 -17.98 -2.01
C LYS A 86 -4.62 -18.09 -0.59
N THR A 87 -4.09 -19.00 0.22
CA THR A 87 -4.54 -19.19 1.61
C THR A 87 -4.20 -17.97 2.47
N LEU A 88 -2.99 -17.43 2.36
CA LEU A 88 -2.58 -16.21 3.05
C LEU A 88 -3.38 -14.99 2.60
N ALA A 89 -3.60 -14.84 1.30
CA ALA A 89 -4.40 -13.75 0.76
C ALA A 89 -5.84 -13.76 1.32
N LYS A 90 -6.50 -14.92 1.32
CA LYS A 90 -7.85 -15.07 1.89
C LYS A 90 -7.90 -14.66 3.35
N LYS A 91 -6.89 -15.03 4.14
CA LYS A 91 -6.79 -14.66 5.56
C LYS A 91 -6.74 -13.13 5.72
N LYS A 92 -5.92 -12.43 4.93
CA LYS A 92 -5.82 -10.96 4.99
C LYS A 92 -7.10 -10.27 4.50
N PHE A 93 -7.72 -10.73 3.42
CA PHE A 93 -9.03 -10.22 2.99
C PHE A 93 -10.07 -10.35 4.09
N PHE A 94 -10.14 -11.52 4.73
CA PHE A 94 -11.06 -11.75 5.86
C PHE A 94 -10.75 -10.81 7.03
N ALA A 95 -9.50 -10.56 7.35
CA ALA A 95 -9.09 -9.67 8.44
C ALA A 95 -9.52 -8.21 8.17
N ILE A 96 -9.40 -7.72 6.92
CA ILE A 96 -9.84 -6.38 6.54
C ILE A 96 -11.38 -6.28 6.62
N SER A 97 -12.12 -7.27 6.11
CA SER A 97 -13.58 -7.31 6.24
C SER A 97 -13.99 -7.32 7.71
N LYS A 98 -13.37 -8.18 8.52
CA LYS A 98 -13.62 -8.24 9.95
C LYS A 98 -13.38 -6.91 10.67
N MET A 99 -12.37 -6.14 10.27
CA MET A 99 -12.13 -4.79 10.80
C MET A 99 -13.32 -3.88 10.54
N THR A 100 -13.78 -3.79 9.28
CA THR A 100 -14.92 -2.92 8.93
C THR A 100 -16.24 -3.37 9.57
N ASP A 101 -16.43 -4.68 9.72
CA ASP A 101 -17.61 -5.25 10.38
C ASP A 101 -17.60 -5.04 11.91
N THR A 102 -16.39 -5.05 12.52
CA THR A 102 -16.23 -4.86 13.97
C THR A 102 -16.37 -3.39 14.37
N TYR A 103 -15.90 -2.48 13.51
CA TYR A 103 -15.85 -1.04 13.79
C TYR A 103 -16.66 -0.18 12.80
N PRO A 104 -17.95 -0.50 12.53
CA PRO A 104 -18.73 0.13 11.46
C PRO A 104 -18.97 1.63 11.68
N ASN A 105 -18.86 2.12 12.92
CA ASN A 105 -18.97 3.55 13.26
C ASN A 105 -17.63 4.30 13.13
N GLN A 106 -16.53 3.62 12.84
CA GLN A 106 -15.20 4.20 12.75
C GLN A 106 -14.62 4.12 11.34
N ILE A 107 -14.84 2.99 10.64
CA ILE A 107 -14.30 2.73 9.31
C ILE A 107 -15.29 1.94 8.47
N THR A 108 -15.33 2.23 7.16
CA THR A 108 -16.16 1.52 6.18
C THR A 108 -15.30 1.04 5.00
N LEU A 109 -15.71 -0.04 4.34
CA LEU A 109 -15.06 -0.50 3.12
C LEU A 109 -15.43 0.43 1.95
N ALA A 110 -14.42 0.90 1.22
CA ALA A 110 -14.58 1.72 0.03
C ALA A 110 -14.29 0.90 -1.23
N LEU A 111 -15.29 0.79 -2.10
CA LEU A 111 -15.21 0.07 -3.37
C LEU A 111 -15.09 0.99 -4.59
N LYS A 112 -15.32 2.29 -4.40
CA LYS A 112 -15.24 3.34 -5.42
C LYS A 112 -14.94 4.70 -4.77
N PRO A 113 -14.48 5.69 -5.53
CA PRO A 113 -14.14 7.02 -4.98
C PRO A 113 -15.28 7.68 -4.20
N ASP A 114 -16.53 7.53 -4.65
CA ASP A 114 -17.69 8.09 -3.96
C ASP A 114 -17.84 7.56 -2.53
N ASP A 115 -17.46 6.31 -2.26
CA ASP A 115 -17.54 5.73 -0.93
C ASP A 115 -16.59 6.46 0.03
N ILE A 116 -15.37 6.81 -0.43
CA ILE A 116 -14.40 7.61 0.34
C ILE A 116 -14.96 9.02 0.61
N ILE A 117 -15.55 9.65 -0.40
CA ILE A 117 -16.16 10.98 -0.27
C ILE A 117 -17.31 10.95 0.75
N GLN A 118 -18.16 9.93 0.70
CA GLN A 118 -19.27 9.78 1.66
C GLN A 118 -18.78 9.47 3.08
N ALA A 119 -17.76 8.61 3.22
CA ALA A 119 -17.14 8.31 4.50
C ALA A 119 -16.60 9.61 5.15
N LYS A 120 -15.85 10.43 4.40
CA LYS A 120 -15.35 11.74 4.86
C LYS A 120 -16.48 12.66 5.32
N LYS A 121 -17.56 12.78 4.53
CA LYS A 121 -18.73 13.61 4.90
C LYS A 121 -19.38 13.16 6.20
N ASN A 122 -19.36 11.87 6.47
CA ASN A 122 -19.92 11.26 7.68
C ASN A 122 -18.92 11.22 8.85
N ASN A 123 -17.70 11.78 8.68
CA ASN A 123 -16.60 11.71 9.65
C ASN A 123 -16.22 10.26 10.04
N ILE A 124 -16.25 9.36 9.06
CA ILE A 124 -15.88 7.95 9.17
C ILE A 124 -14.65 7.73 8.29
N LEU A 125 -13.69 6.94 8.76
CA LEU A 125 -12.55 6.50 7.97
C LEU A 125 -12.99 5.55 6.85
N SER A 126 -12.16 5.37 5.82
CA SER A 126 -12.44 4.40 4.78
C SER A 126 -11.24 3.50 4.50
N ALA A 127 -11.51 2.23 4.26
CA ALA A 127 -10.56 1.22 3.86
C ALA A 127 -10.81 0.83 2.40
N ALA A 128 -9.84 1.07 1.52
CA ALA A 128 -9.75 0.39 0.25
C ALA A 128 -8.82 -0.83 0.39
N ILE A 129 -8.82 -1.74 -0.57
CA ILE A 129 -7.98 -2.93 -0.54
C ILE A 129 -7.04 -2.94 -1.74
N GLY A 130 -5.74 -3.04 -1.48
CA GLY A 130 -4.71 -3.34 -2.45
C GLY A 130 -4.21 -4.78 -2.31
N ILE A 131 -3.82 -5.39 -3.41
CA ILE A 131 -3.07 -6.66 -3.39
C ILE A 131 -1.61 -6.34 -3.65
N GLU A 132 -0.72 -6.79 -2.81
CA GLU A 132 0.72 -6.72 -3.06
C GLU A 132 1.26 -8.11 -3.37
N ASN A 133 1.80 -8.23 -4.58
CA ASN A 133 2.30 -9.42 -5.23
C ASN A 133 1.23 -10.24 -5.96
N GLY A 134 1.14 -10.05 -7.28
CA GLY A 134 0.26 -10.82 -8.16
C GLY A 134 0.52 -12.34 -8.19
N TYR A 135 1.54 -12.80 -7.47
CA TYR A 135 1.80 -14.21 -7.18
C TYR A 135 0.55 -14.94 -6.64
N VAL A 136 -0.32 -14.20 -5.95
CA VAL A 136 -1.56 -14.76 -5.34
C VAL A 136 -2.55 -15.31 -6.37
N ILE A 137 -2.49 -14.90 -7.64
CA ILE A 137 -3.40 -15.44 -8.66
C ILE A 137 -2.90 -16.76 -9.27
N GLY A 138 -1.64 -17.17 -8.96
CA GLY A 138 -1.06 -18.35 -9.61
C GLY A 138 -1.15 -18.23 -11.12
N GLU A 139 -1.58 -19.28 -11.79
CA GLU A 139 -1.83 -19.31 -13.23
C GLU A 139 -3.33 -19.23 -13.56
N ASP A 140 -4.16 -18.74 -12.64
CA ASP A 140 -5.63 -18.66 -12.79
C ASP A 140 -6.11 -17.21 -12.84
N ILE A 141 -6.35 -16.72 -14.05
CA ILE A 141 -6.86 -15.36 -14.31
C ILE A 141 -8.20 -15.08 -13.62
N SER A 142 -9.04 -16.11 -13.40
CA SER A 142 -10.36 -15.93 -12.79
C SER A 142 -10.27 -15.45 -11.33
N LEU A 143 -9.12 -15.64 -10.67
CA LEU A 143 -8.87 -15.12 -9.33
C LEU A 143 -8.84 -13.59 -9.26
N LEU A 144 -8.58 -12.89 -10.37
CA LEU A 144 -8.72 -11.43 -10.40
C LEU A 144 -10.18 -11.01 -10.17
N ASP A 145 -11.14 -11.73 -10.79
CA ASP A 145 -12.58 -11.48 -10.58
C ASP A 145 -12.96 -11.75 -9.13
N TYR A 146 -12.49 -12.86 -8.59
CA TYR A 146 -12.74 -13.23 -7.20
C TYR A 146 -12.20 -12.19 -6.22
N TYR A 147 -10.94 -11.76 -6.35
CA TYR A 147 -10.36 -10.75 -5.45
C TYR A 147 -10.99 -9.37 -5.64
N TYR A 148 -11.37 -9.01 -6.87
CA TYR A 148 -12.13 -7.79 -7.12
C TYR A 148 -13.49 -7.82 -6.40
N SER A 149 -14.17 -8.97 -6.42
CA SER A 149 -15.43 -9.15 -5.68
C SER A 149 -15.26 -9.06 -4.16
N LEU A 150 -14.07 -9.38 -3.63
CA LEU A 150 -13.71 -9.19 -2.22
C LEU A 150 -13.31 -7.75 -1.88
N GLY A 151 -13.28 -6.85 -2.84
CA GLY A 151 -13.00 -5.44 -2.63
C GLY A 151 -11.62 -4.95 -3.10
N ALA A 152 -10.77 -5.80 -3.69
CA ALA A 152 -9.49 -5.36 -4.24
C ALA A 152 -9.68 -4.31 -5.34
N ARG A 153 -8.88 -3.21 -5.30
CA ARG A 153 -8.96 -2.13 -6.27
C ARG A 153 -7.64 -1.84 -6.97
N TYR A 154 -6.53 -2.38 -6.47
CA TYR A 154 -5.29 -2.49 -7.24
C TYR A 154 -4.61 -3.83 -7.01
N MET A 155 -3.67 -4.18 -7.89
CA MET A 155 -2.73 -5.27 -7.67
C MET A 155 -1.34 -4.87 -8.16
N THR A 156 -0.36 -4.96 -7.26
CA THR A 156 1.07 -4.88 -7.58
C THR A 156 1.48 -6.18 -8.28
N LEU A 157 2.08 -6.07 -9.46
CA LEU A 157 2.30 -7.24 -10.31
C LEU A 157 3.31 -8.23 -9.74
N THR A 158 4.37 -7.74 -9.04
CA THR A 158 5.33 -8.57 -8.31
C THR A 158 5.60 -8.01 -6.92
N HIS A 159 6.46 -8.70 -6.15
CA HIS A 159 7.16 -8.16 -4.98
C HIS A 159 8.67 -8.39 -5.16
N ILE A 160 9.44 -8.67 -4.10
CA ILE A 160 10.82 -9.14 -4.21
C ILE A 160 10.83 -10.56 -4.78
N GLY A 161 11.44 -10.74 -5.94
CA GLY A 161 11.44 -11.97 -6.72
C GLY A 161 10.50 -11.91 -7.92
N HIS A 162 10.93 -12.52 -9.03
CA HIS A 162 10.10 -12.67 -10.22
C HIS A 162 8.93 -13.60 -9.94
N ASN A 163 7.83 -13.37 -10.64
CA ASN A 163 6.69 -14.29 -10.57
C ASN A 163 6.15 -14.62 -11.99
N GLN A 164 5.04 -15.33 -12.08
CA GLN A 164 4.44 -15.73 -13.34
C GLN A 164 3.90 -14.55 -14.18
N ILE A 165 3.83 -13.33 -13.62
CA ILE A 165 3.29 -12.13 -14.27
C ILE A 165 4.39 -11.27 -14.87
N ALA A 166 5.46 -11.00 -14.10
CA ALA A 166 6.46 -9.99 -14.49
C ALA A 166 7.81 -10.20 -13.78
N ASP A 167 8.81 -9.49 -14.28
CA ASP A 167 10.09 -9.35 -13.62
C ASP A 167 10.03 -8.29 -12.52
N SER A 168 10.57 -8.65 -11.36
CA SER A 168 10.76 -7.75 -10.22
C SER A 168 11.96 -6.85 -10.41
N SER A 169 11.93 -5.65 -9.83
CA SER A 169 13.11 -4.78 -9.70
C SER A 169 14.18 -5.33 -8.76
N MET A 170 13.80 -6.32 -7.92
CA MET A 170 14.70 -7.00 -6.99
C MET A 170 14.54 -8.52 -7.12
N PRO A 171 15.37 -9.17 -7.97
CA PRO A 171 15.41 -10.64 -8.07
C PRO A 171 15.73 -11.28 -6.72
N SER A 172 15.05 -12.39 -6.38
CA SER A 172 15.20 -13.06 -5.11
C SER A 172 16.37 -14.04 -5.11
N LYS A 173 17.44 -13.74 -4.39
CA LYS A 173 18.55 -14.68 -4.18
C LYS A 173 18.09 -15.98 -3.49
N ARG A 174 17.11 -15.90 -2.59
CA ARG A 174 16.53 -17.06 -1.89
C ARG A 174 15.86 -18.05 -2.85
N LEU A 175 15.21 -17.52 -3.91
CA LEU A 175 14.57 -18.33 -4.94
C LEU A 175 15.51 -18.66 -6.11
N LYS A 176 16.76 -18.18 -6.06
CA LYS A 176 17.78 -18.33 -7.12
C LYS A 176 17.33 -17.71 -8.44
N ASP A 177 16.65 -16.56 -8.37
CA ASP A 177 16.25 -15.83 -9.53
C ASP A 177 17.46 -15.43 -10.35
N LYS A 178 17.29 -15.45 -11.67
CA LYS A 178 18.20 -14.82 -12.61
C LYS A 178 17.95 -13.30 -12.61
N GLU A 179 18.73 -12.55 -13.37
CA GLU A 179 18.52 -11.12 -13.53
C GLU A 179 17.15 -10.82 -14.15
N GLU A 180 16.75 -11.58 -15.14
CA GLU A 180 15.42 -11.53 -15.76
C GLU A 180 14.86 -12.95 -15.92
N LEU A 181 13.54 -13.10 -15.76
CA LEU A 181 12.80 -14.33 -16.04
C LEU A 181 12.04 -14.23 -17.37
N HIS A 182 11.43 -13.07 -17.63
CA HIS A 182 10.56 -12.84 -18.79
C HIS A 182 11.09 -11.74 -19.71
N GLY A 183 12.07 -10.97 -19.27
CA GLY A 183 12.51 -9.78 -19.95
C GLY A 183 11.45 -8.66 -19.93
N GLY A 184 10.65 -8.58 -18.86
CA GLY A 184 9.57 -7.62 -18.68
C GLY A 184 8.27 -8.26 -18.21
N ILE A 185 7.17 -8.07 -18.94
CA ILE A 185 5.86 -8.67 -18.67
C ILE A 185 5.71 -10.00 -19.44
N SER A 186 5.34 -11.07 -18.74
CA SER A 186 5.08 -12.38 -19.36
C SER A 186 3.80 -12.38 -20.21
N GLU A 187 3.63 -13.41 -21.06
CA GLU A 187 2.35 -13.61 -21.80
C GLU A 187 1.15 -13.79 -20.84
N PHE A 188 1.35 -14.43 -19.70
CA PHE A 188 0.32 -14.52 -18.68
C PHE A 188 0.05 -13.15 -18.05
N GLY A 189 1.11 -12.36 -17.78
CA GLY A 189 0.99 -11.00 -17.26
C GLY A 189 0.22 -10.07 -18.21
N ARG A 190 0.41 -10.17 -19.52
CA ARG A 190 -0.39 -9.40 -20.51
C ARG A 190 -1.88 -9.71 -20.42
N LYS A 191 -2.24 -10.99 -20.21
CA LYS A 191 -3.64 -11.40 -19.99
C LYS A 191 -4.16 -10.85 -18.66
N ALA A 192 -3.35 -10.88 -17.59
CA ALA A 192 -3.71 -10.33 -16.28
C ALA A 192 -3.99 -8.83 -16.36
N ILE A 193 -3.09 -8.03 -16.96
CA ILE A 193 -3.26 -6.59 -17.20
C ILE A 193 -4.56 -6.30 -17.95
N LYS A 194 -4.81 -7.03 -19.03
CA LYS A 194 -6.06 -6.88 -19.82
C LYS A 194 -7.30 -7.18 -18.98
N ARG A 195 -7.23 -8.17 -18.08
CA ARG A 195 -8.36 -8.50 -17.19
C ARG A 195 -8.55 -7.44 -16.12
N MET A 196 -7.46 -6.97 -15.50
CA MET A 196 -7.50 -5.87 -14.51
C MET A 196 -8.16 -4.62 -15.10
N ASN A 197 -7.78 -4.21 -16.30
CA ASN A 197 -8.42 -3.07 -16.98
C ASN A 197 -9.92 -3.26 -17.17
N LYS A 198 -10.37 -4.48 -17.57
CA LYS A 198 -11.81 -4.77 -17.73
C LYS A 198 -12.59 -4.73 -16.42
N LEU A 199 -11.96 -5.06 -15.32
CA LEU A 199 -12.56 -5.02 -13.99
C LEU A 199 -12.57 -3.60 -13.41
N GLY A 200 -11.72 -2.69 -13.90
CA GLY A 200 -11.45 -1.41 -13.23
C GLY A 200 -10.52 -1.56 -12.03
N MET A 201 -9.68 -2.60 -12.00
CA MET A 201 -8.63 -2.80 -11.02
C MET A 201 -7.37 -2.08 -11.50
N MET A 202 -6.84 -1.15 -10.71
CA MET A 202 -5.62 -0.41 -11.04
C MET A 202 -4.42 -1.35 -11.08
N ILE A 203 -3.52 -1.11 -12.04
CA ILE A 203 -2.24 -1.79 -12.14
C ILE A 203 -1.25 -1.00 -11.29
N ASP A 204 -0.63 -1.66 -10.32
CA ASP A 204 0.43 -1.07 -9.51
C ASP A 204 1.80 -1.55 -10.03
N ILE A 205 2.64 -0.57 -10.37
CA ILE A 205 3.99 -0.79 -10.91
C ILE A 205 5.08 -0.72 -9.84
N SER A 206 4.75 -0.50 -8.58
CA SER A 206 5.72 -0.66 -7.50
C SER A 206 6.30 -2.08 -7.52
N HIS A 207 7.57 -2.26 -7.18
CA HIS A 207 8.31 -3.53 -7.19
C HIS A 207 8.67 -4.15 -8.54
N ILE A 208 8.03 -3.80 -9.64
CA ILE A 208 8.38 -4.41 -10.94
C ILE A 208 9.59 -3.72 -11.57
N SER A 209 10.31 -4.43 -12.44
CA SER A 209 11.48 -3.89 -13.15
C SER A 209 11.10 -2.68 -14.02
N ASP A 210 12.06 -1.80 -14.31
CA ASP A 210 11.83 -0.63 -15.17
C ASP A 210 11.23 -1.04 -16.52
N LYS A 211 11.75 -2.12 -17.12
CA LYS A 211 11.25 -2.66 -18.38
C LYS A 211 9.80 -3.17 -18.27
N ALA A 212 9.51 -3.93 -17.22
CA ALA A 212 8.14 -4.39 -16.95
C ALA A 212 7.19 -3.22 -16.70
N SER A 213 7.65 -2.15 -16.02
CA SER A 213 6.87 -0.94 -15.76
C SER A 213 6.51 -0.19 -17.04
N LEU A 214 7.48 0.02 -17.94
CA LEU A 214 7.22 0.64 -19.25
C LEU A 214 6.25 -0.19 -20.10
N GLU A 215 6.39 -1.52 -20.07
CA GLU A 215 5.45 -2.40 -20.77
C GLU A 215 4.04 -2.36 -20.13
N ALA A 216 3.93 -2.38 -18.81
CA ALA A 216 2.65 -2.30 -18.10
C ALA A 216 1.92 -0.99 -18.43
N ILE A 217 2.64 0.15 -18.44
CA ILE A 217 2.11 1.46 -18.84
C ILE A 217 1.57 1.43 -20.28
N LYS A 218 2.32 0.83 -21.23
CA LYS A 218 1.90 0.72 -22.62
C LYS A 218 0.72 -0.22 -22.84
N LEU A 219 0.60 -1.27 -22.04
CA LEU A 219 -0.47 -2.28 -22.12
C LEU A 219 -1.74 -1.83 -21.44
N SER A 220 -1.65 -0.93 -20.47
CA SER A 220 -2.80 -0.46 -19.71
C SER A 220 -3.66 0.50 -20.55
N SER A 221 -4.96 0.28 -20.54
CA SER A 221 -5.94 1.20 -21.12
C SER A 221 -6.43 2.27 -20.15
N ALA A 222 -5.89 2.29 -18.92
CA ALA A 222 -6.21 3.24 -17.87
C ALA A 222 -4.92 3.71 -17.17
N PRO A 223 -4.97 4.83 -16.44
CA PRO A 223 -3.86 5.26 -15.61
C PRO A 223 -3.39 4.17 -14.65
N VAL A 224 -2.07 4.01 -14.50
CA VAL A 224 -1.46 3.08 -13.55
C VAL A 224 -1.02 3.83 -12.29
N ILE A 225 -0.73 3.09 -11.22
CA ILE A 225 -0.24 3.66 -9.96
C ILE A 225 1.13 3.08 -9.61
N ALA A 226 2.01 3.90 -9.05
CA ALA A 226 3.12 3.45 -8.22
C ALA A 226 2.75 3.72 -6.78
N SER A 227 2.19 2.70 -6.10
CA SER A 227 1.56 2.86 -4.79
C SER A 227 2.53 3.24 -3.67
N HIS A 228 3.81 2.83 -3.76
CA HIS A 228 4.84 3.11 -2.78
C HIS A 228 6.25 3.00 -3.40
N SER A 229 6.75 4.10 -3.93
CA SER A 229 8.09 4.20 -4.54
C SER A 229 8.66 5.59 -4.30
N CYS A 230 9.96 5.77 -4.54
CA CYS A 230 10.61 7.07 -4.53
C CYS A 230 11.26 7.35 -5.88
N VAL A 231 12.07 8.41 -5.96
CA VAL A 231 12.71 8.88 -7.20
C VAL A 231 14.15 8.40 -7.24
N LYS A 232 14.51 7.63 -8.30
CA LYS A 232 15.82 6.98 -8.44
C LYS A 232 16.96 7.99 -8.60
N SER A 233 16.74 9.11 -9.27
CA SER A 233 17.74 10.16 -9.41
C SER A 233 18.09 10.88 -8.12
N LEU A 234 17.22 10.79 -7.07
CA LEU A 234 17.47 11.33 -5.73
C LEU A 234 18.11 10.28 -4.81
N ALA A 235 17.69 9.03 -4.94
CA ALA A 235 18.21 7.90 -4.16
C ALA A 235 18.30 6.67 -5.06
N ASP A 236 19.52 6.28 -5.47
CA ASP A 236 19.74 5.18 -6.41
C ASP A 236 19.48 3.81 -5.75
N HIS A 237 18.20 3.45 -5.71
CA HIS A 237 17.73 2.18 -5.19
C HIS A 237 16.87 1.48 -6.26
N PRO A 238 16.98 0.13 -6.43
CA PRO A 238 16.22 -0.60 -7.46
C PRO A 238 14.69 -0.53 -7.30
N ARG A 239 14.20 -0.15 -6.11
CA ARG A 239 12.76 0.07 -5.84
C ARG A 239 12.27 1.46 -6.26
N ASN A 240 13.20 2.38 -6.56
CA ASN A 240 12.87 3.74 -6.94
C ASN A 240 12.69 3.86 -8.46
N ILE A 241 11.84 4.77 -8.86
CA ILE A 241 11.40 4.95 -10.24
C ILE A 241 12.36 5.89 -10.95
N SER A 242 12.82 5.49 -12.15
CA SER A 242 13.68 6.30 -13.02
C SER A 242 12.91 7.50 -13.59
N ASP A 243 13.65 8.54 -14.00
CA ASP A 243 13.06 9.72 -14.63
C ASP A 243 12.29 9.37 -15.91
N GLU A 244 12.79 8.40 -16.71
CA GLU A 244 12.08 7.89 -17.89
C GLU A 244 10.69 7.33 -17.51
N LEU A 245 10.63 6.54 -16.46
CA LEU A 245 9.37 5.98 -15.96
C LEU A 245 8.45 7.06 -15.37
N LEU A 246 8.99 8.08 -14.69
CA LEU A 246 8.19 9.21 -14.19
C LEU A 246 7.54 9.98 -15.35
N PHE A 247 8.27 10.20 -16.45
CA PHE A 247 7.70 10.81 -17.64
C PHE A 247 6.63 9.93 -18.29
N ALA A 248 6.89 8.61 -18.41
CA ALA A 248 5.90 7.67 -18.94
C ALA A 248 4.64 7.60 -18.09
N LEU A 249 4.79 7.62 -16.76
CA LEU A 249 3.68 7.63 -15.80
C LEU A 249 2.84 8.92 -15.93
N LYS A 250 3.50 10.08 -16.08
CA LYS A 250 2.85 11.37 -16.32
C LYS A 250 2.02 11.34 -17.61
N GLU A 251 2.58 10.87 -18.73
CA GLU A 251 1.87 10.78 -20.01
C GLU A 251 0.69 9.78 -19.95
N ASN A 252 0.80 8.75 -19.14
CA ASN A 252 -0.29 7.81 -18.87
C ASN A 252 -1.41 8.41 -18.00
N GLY A 253 -1.17 9.54 -17.34
CA GLY A 253 -2.08 10.14 -16.36
C GLY A 253 -2.08 9.41 -15.01
N GLY A 254 -1.05 8.60 -14.75
CA GLY A 254 -0.87 7.83 -13.53
C GLY A 254 -0.38 8.65 -12.34
N VAL A 255 -0.21 7.98 -11.22
CA VAL A 255 0.18 8.59 -9.94
C VAL A 255 1.33 7.80 -9.32
N ILE A 256 2.33 8.53 -8.78
CA ILE A 256 3.31 7.97 -7.84
C ILE A 256 3.02 8.53 -6.44
N GLN A 257 2.99 7.65 -5.44
CA GLN A 257 2.96 8.04 -4.04
C GLN A 257 4.33 7.78 -3.42
N ILE A 258 4.93 8.87 -2.94
CA ILE A 258 6.26 8.83 -2.34
C ILE A 258 6.15 8.15 -0.98
N THR A 259 6.91 7.07 -0.82
CA THR A 259 6.96 6.35 0.46
C THR A 259 8.07 6.89 1.37
N ALA A 260 7.76 7.05 2.64
CA ALA A 260 8.73 7.48 3.66
C ALA A 260 9.59 6.32 4.21
N PHE A 261 9.83 5.28 3.41
CA PHE A 261 10.73 4.20 3.80
C PHE A 261 12.18 4.67 3.68
N ALA A 262 12.87 4.75 4.82
CA ALA A 262 14.18 5.41 4.93
C ALA A 262 15.18 5.02 3.83
N ASN A 263 15.30 3.72 3.52
CA ASN A 263 16.27 3.25 2.52
C ASN A 263 15.89 3.59 1.06
N TYR A 264 14.66 4.06 0.81
CA TYR A 264 14.23 4.56 -0.50
C TYR A 264 14.38 6.09 -0.60
N VAL A 265 14.43 6.77 0.56
CA VAL A 265 14.66 8.22 0.64
C VAL A 265 16.16 8.52 0.63
N GLU A 266 16.92 7.77 1.43
CA GLU A 266 18.38 7.83 1.50
C GLU A 266 18.96 6.42 1.55
N VAL A 267 19.78 6.09 0.53
CA VAL A 267 20.39 4.75 0.44
C VAL A 267 21.54 4.64 1.45
N ASN A 268 21.27 4.02 2.58
CA ASN A 268 22.25 3.70 3.60
C ASN A 268 22.35 2.17 3.76
N ASN A 269 23.25 1.56 3.00
CA ASN A 269 23.41 0.11 2.99
C ASN A 269 23.93 -0.41 4.34
N ASP A 270 24.78 0.32 5.05
CA ASP A 270 25.31 -0.10 6.34
C ASP A 270 24.20 -0.18 7.39
N ARG A 271 23.34 0.84 7.44
CA ARG A 271 22.14 0.83 8.28
C ARG A 271 21.20 -0.31 7.91
N PHE A 272 20.94 -0.53 6.62
CA PHE A 272 20.06 -1.59 6.14
C PHE A 272 20.57 -2.99 6.56
N PHE A 273 21.86 -3.27 6.36
CA PHE A 273 22.46 -4.54 6.79
C PHE A 273 22.52 -4.68 8.31
N ALA A 274 22.76 -3.61 9.05
CA ALA A 274 22.71 -3.64 10.51
C ALA A 274 21.32 -4.07 11.03
N ILE A 275 20.24 -3.54 10.46
CA ILE A 275 18.86 -3.93 10.81
C ILE A 275 18.59 -5.40 10.47
N ILE A 276 19.01 -5.88 9.30
CA ILE A 276 18.84 -7.29 8.90
C ILE A 276 19.59 -8.21 9.86
N ASN A 277 20.83 -7.89 10.19
CA ASN A 277 21.65 -8.69 11.09
C ASN A 277 21.03 -8.74 12.49
N LEU A 278 20.62 -7.59 13.03
CA LEU A 278 19.90 -7.51 14.30
C LEU A 278 18.64 -8.40 14.30
N GLY A 279 17.84 -8.32 13.23
CA GLY A 279 16.65 -9.16 13.09
C GLY A 279 16.98 -10.64 13.15
N ASN A 280 18.01 -11.07 12.43
CA ASN A 280 18.45 -12.47 12.42
C ASN A 280 19.00 -12.93 13.79
N GLU A 281 19.74 -12.06 14.47
CA GLU A 281 20.24 -12.32 15.83
C GLU A 281 19.10 -12.51 16.82
N VAL A 282 18.13 -11.59 16.80
CA VAL A 282 16.95 -11.67 17.67
C VAL A 282 16.13 -12.92 17.36
N ALA A 283 15.86 -13.23 16.09
CA ALA A 283 15.16 -14.47 15.73
C ALA A 283 15.87 -15.72 16.29
N SER A 284 17.20 -15.76 16.16
CA SER A 284 18.01 -16.86 16.68
C SER A 284 17.93 -16.99 18.20
N LEU A 285 17.89 -15.87 18.94
CA LEU A 285 17.74 -15.89 20.41
C LEU A 285 16.41 -16.53 20.85
N TYR A 286 15.38 -16.45 20.03
CA TYR A 286 14.06 -17.02 20.29
C TYR A 286 13.85 -18.38 19.59
N GLY A 287 14.90 -18.96 18.99
CA GLY A 287 14.86 -20.27 18.35
C GLY A 287 14.27 -20.29 16.94
N ASP A 288 14.08 -19.13 16.33
CA ASP A 288 13.54 -18.97 14.99
C ASP A 288 14.65 -18.85 13.95
N LYS A 289 14.43 -19.40 12.75
CA LYS A 289 15.40 -19.36 11.65
C LYS A 289 15.44 -18.02 10.91
N ASN A 290 14.36 -17.28 10.96
CA ASN A 290 14.20 -16.01 10.24
C ASN A 290 13.47 -14.99 11.13
N PHE A 291 13.83 -13.74 10.98
CA PHE A 291 13.12 -12.65 11.61
C PHE A 291 11.64 -12.61 11.14
N ASN A 292 10.75 -12.53 12.10
CA ASN A 292 9.33 -12.32 11.88
C ASN A 292 8.92 -11.07 12.68
N PRO A 293 8.56 -9.96 12.02
CA PRO A 293 8.18 -8.74 12.72
C PRO A 293 7.08 -8.94 13.75
N SER A 294 6.06 -9.75 13.45
CA SER A 294 4.95 -10.01 14.39
C SER A 294 5.36 -10.74 15.67
N LEU A 295 6.52 -11.41 15.68
CA LEU A 295 7.03 -12.18 16.82
C LEU A 295 8.21 -11.50 17.51
N HIS A 296 9.00 -10.73 16.78
CA HIS A 296 10.30 -10.26 17.23
C HIS A 296 10.43 -8.75 17.38
N SER A 297 9.61 -7.95 16.69
CA SER A 297 9.77 -6.49 16.70
C SER A 297 9.42 -5.81 18.04
N ASP A 298 8.70 -6.50 18.93
CA ASP A 298 8.39 -6.05 20.28
C ASP A 298 9.36 -6.58 21.35
N LYS A 299 10.37 -7.36 20.95
CA LYS A 299 11.37 -7.88 21.88
C LYS A 299 12.33 -6.79 22.33
N LYS A 300 12.70 -6.84 23.60
CA LYS A 300 13.61 -5.86 24.21
C LYS A 300 14.93 -5.75 23.43
N GLU A 301 15.50 -6.89 23.06
CA GLU A 301 16.76 -6.96 22.33
C GLU A 301 16.68 -6.29 20.96
N TYR A 302 15.54 -6.44 20.27
CA TYR A 302 15.30 -5.77 18.99
C TYR A 302 15.15 -4.26 19.15
N LEU A 303 14.36 -3.82 20.12
CA LEU A 303 14.13 -2.39 20.38
C LEU A 303 15.41 -1.66 20.79
N GLU A 304 16.20 -2.25 21.73
CA GLU A 304 17.50 -1.69 22.15
C GLU A 304 18.52 -1.71 20.99
N GLY A 305 18.48 -2.73 20.13
CA GLY A 305 19.32 -2.82 18.94
C GLY A 305 18.98 -1.75 17.91
N ILE A 306 17.70 -1.52 17.66
CA ILE A 306 17.22 -0.48 16.74
C ILE A 306 17.63 0.92 17.26
N ASP A 307 17.53 1.19 18.56
CA ASP A 307 17.95 2.47 19.14
C ASP A 307 19.45 2.72 18.95
N LYS A 308 20.30 1.68 19.09
CA LYS A 308 21.73 1.76 18.78
C LYS A 308 21.97 2.04 17.29
N ILE A 309 21.29 1.32 16.40
CA ILE A 309 21.40 1.53 14.95
C ILE A 309 20.97 2.94 14.56
N ASN A 310 19.87 3.46 15.13
CA ASN A 310 19.40 4.82 14.87
C ASN A 310 20.39 5.89 15.37
N THR A 311 21.17 5.57 16.40
CA THR A 311 22.24 6.48 16.90
C THR A 311 23.45 6.45 15.99
N GLU A 312 23.86 5.27 15.51
CA GLU A 312 25.02 5.07 14.64
C GLU A 312 24.74 5.51 13.19
N TYR A 313 23.55 5.22 12.72
CA TYR A 313 23.05 5.54 11.37
C TYR A 313 21.72 6.28 11.49
N PRO A 314 21.72 7.60 11.74
CA PRO A 314 20.49 8.37 11.92
C PRO A 314 19.57 8.26 10.70
N MET A 315 18.27 8.38 10.95
CA MET A 315 17.28 8.47 9.86
C MET A 315 17.48 9.78 9.10
N PRO A 316 17.20 9.81 7.78
CA PRO A 316 17.17 11.07 7.05
C PRO A 316 16.09 12.01 7.62
N ASP A 317 16.41 13.31 7.63
CA ASP A 317 15.52 14.39 8.09
C ASP A 317 14.30 14.60 7.18
#